data_a1db89866928303a30902901371a5b91
#
_entry.id   a1db89866928303a30902901371a5b91
#
_cell.length_a   1.000
_cell.length_b   1.000
_cell.length_c   1.000
_cell.angle_alpha   90.00
_cell.angle_beta   90.00
_cell.angle_gamma   90.00
#
_symmetry.space_group_name_H-M   'P 1'
#
loop_
_entity.id
_entity.type
_entity.pdbx_description
1 polymer ?
#
loop_
_entity_poly.entity_id
_entity_poly.type
_entity_poly.pdbx_seq_one_letter_code
_entity_poly.pdbx_strand_id
1 'polypeptide(L)'
;MSRLRLCAALLAGVAVSADARTAVDRLMGDALEAQTRLDSRRALQLLLEAERLQPDDAMILRKIARQYSDLTVEMVAADERRQAVERALDYSQRAVTMDPSNAEGVLSLAVCYGKLALYGSTREKVELSRLVRIKAERALALDADYAWAHHLLGRWHYEVSDLGSVARFVVRLIYGGLPNASTSDAVRHLERAVALEPNQLQHRLELGFAYLANGEPDRARASFEAGLTMPSREKHDEPAKQRARTALAKL
;
A
#
# COMPACT_ATOMS: atom_id res chain seq x y z
N MET A 1 -7.26 9.56 58.22
CA MET A 1 -8.03 8.47 57.60
C MET A 1 -8.49 8.95 56.22
N SER A 2 -7.67 8.71 55.24
CA SER A 2 -7.86 9.22 53.86
C SER A 2 -8.47 8.07 53.00
N ARG A 3 -9.67 8.27 52.45
CA ARG A 3 -10.37 7.29 51.60
C ARG A 3 -9.85 7.41 50.16
N LEU A 4 -9.03 6.46 49.73
CA LEU A 4 -8.70 6.24 48.32
C LEU A 4 -10.00 5.85 47.60
N ARG A 5 -10.48 6.73 46.69
CA ARG A 5 -11.50 6.37 45.71
C ARG A 5 -10.83 5.77 44.49
N LEU A 6 -10.92 4.46 44.35
CA LEU A 6 -10.56 3.72 43.12
C LEU A 6 -11.61 4.08 42.04
N CYS A 7 -11.20 4.87 41.06
CA CYS A 7 -11.98 5.01 39.82
C CYS A 7 -11.72 3.78 38.94
N ALA A 8 -12.61 2.81 39.00
CA ALA A 8 -12.70 1.73 38.02
C ALA A 8 -13.32 2.31 36.74
N ALA A 9 -12.52 2.54 35.72
CA ALA A 9 -13.02 2.83 34.39
C ALA A 9 -13.65 1.54 33.85
N LEU A 10 -14.97 1.49 33.79
CA LEU A 10 -15.74 0.46 33.09
C LEU A 10 -15.43 0.63 31.58
N LEU A 11 -14.65 -0.26 31.02
CA LEU A 11 -14.63 -0.55 29.58
C LEU A 11 -15.97 -1.20 29.23
N ALA A 12 -16.98 -0.39 28.87
CA ALA A 12 -18.21 -0.87 28.29
C ALA A 12 -17.92 -1.36 26.85
N GLY A 13 -17.48 -2.61 26.71
CA GLY A 13 -17.51 -3.31 25.44
C GLY A 13 -18.97 -3.45 25.02
N VAL A 14 -19.40 -2.70 24.00
CA VAL A 14 -20.72 -2.88 23.39
C VAL A 14 -20.73 -4.28 22.78
N ALA A 15 -21.45 -5.21 23.37
CA ALA A 15 -21.65 -6.54 22.80
C ALA A 15 -22.46 -6.39 21.51
N VAL A 16 -21.82 -6.63 20.37
CA VAL A 16 -22.49 -6.65 19.06
C VAL A 16 -23.53 -7.78 19.09
N SER A 17 -24.79 -7.47 18.79
CA SER A 17 -25.86 -8.47 18.76
C SER A 17 -25.59 -9.53 17.67
N ALA A 18 -26.14 -10.74 17.83
CA ALA A 18 -25.99 -11.80 16.83
C ALA A 18 -26.52 -11.35 15.45
N ASP A 19 -27.61 -10.61 15.41
CA ASP A 19 -28.18 -10.06 14.18
C ASP A 19 -27.23 -9.05 13.51
N ALA A 20 -26.56 -8.19 14.29
CA ALA A 20 -25.60 -7.24 13.76
C ALA A 20 -24.36 -7.94 13.19
N ARG A 21 -23.87 -9.02 13.83
CA ARG A 21 -22.75 -9.84 13.30
C ARG A 21 -23.13 -10.47 11.96
N THR A 22 -24.31 -11.10 11.87
CA THR A 22 -24.81 -11.68 10.62
C THR A 22 -24.95 -10.63 9.51
N ALA A 23 -25.37 -9.40 9.86
CA ALA A 23 -25.45 -8.30 8.90
C ALA A 23 -24.05 -7.85 8.41
N VAL A 24 -23.07 -7.75 9.32
CA VAL A 24 -21.67 -7.43 8.96
C VAL A 24 -21.09 -8.50 8.06
N ASP A 25 -21.24 -9.80 8.39
CA ASP A 25 -20.72 -10.90 7.58
C ASP A 25 -21.29 -10.87 6.15
N ARG A 26 -22.58 -10.60 6.00
CA ARG A 26 -23.21 -10.43 4.68
C ARG A 26 -22.63 -9.23 3.92
N LEU A 27 -22.54 -8.06 4.56
CA LEU A 27 -21.96 -6.85 3.94
C LEU A 27 -20.51 -7.05 3.51
N MET A 28 -19.72 -7.78 4.32
CA MET A 28 -18.34 -8.13 3.98
C MET A 28 -18.26 -9.10 2.80
N GLY A 29 -19.18 -10.07 2.71
CA GLY A 29 -19.29 -10.97 1.56
C GLY A 29 -19.66 -10.24 0.28
N ASP A 30 -20.69 -9.39 0.34
CA ASP A 30 -21.13 -8.56 -0.81
C ASP A 30 -20.02 -7.58 -1.25
N ALA A 31 -19.27 -7.02 -0.30
CA ALA A 31 -18.13 -6.15 -0.60
C ALA A 31 -17.00 -6.91 -1.30
N LEU A 32 -16.71 -8.15 -0.89
CA LEU A 32 -15.72 -9.00 -1.55
C LEU A 32 -16.15 -9.33 -2.98
N GLU A 33 -17.42 -9.60 -3.20
CA GLU A 33 -17.96 -9.83 -4.55
C GLU A 33 -17.82 -8.57 -5.42
N ALA A 34 -18.14 -7.39 -4.90
CA ALA A 34 -17.93 -6.12 -5.59
C ALA A 34 -16.44 -5.88 -5.92
N GLN A 35 -15.52 -6.20 -5.00
CA GLN A 35 -14.07 -6.13 -5.23
C GLN A 35 -13.64 -7.05 -6.39
N THR A 36 -14.16 -8.29 -6.43
CA THR A 36 -13.82 -9.26 -7.49
C THR A 36 -14.27 -8.75 -8.88
N ARG A 37 -15.35 -7.95 -8.91
CA ARG A 37 -15.83 -7.27 -10.12
C ARG A 37 -15.13 -5.94 -10.40
N LEU A 38 -14.13 -5.57 -9.58
CA LEU A 38 -13.41 -4.30 -9.64
C LEU A 38 -14.32 -3.06 -9.42
N ASP A 39 -15.47 -3.24 -8.78
CA ASP A 39 -16.37 -2.16 -8.39
C ASP A 39 -16.01 -1.61 -7.00
N SER A 40 -14.95 -0.78 -6.98
CA SER A 40 -14.46 -0.18 -5.73
C SER A 40 -15.47 0.77 -5.08
N ARG A 41 -16.38 1.40 -5.86
CA ARG A 41 -17.41 2.28 -5.30
C ARG A 41 -18.45 1.49 -4.52
N ARG A 42 -18.94 0.39 -5.11
CA ARG A 42 -19.90 -0.49 -4.45
C ARG A 42 -19.27 -1.17 -3.23
N ALA A 43 -18.04 -1.68 -3.37
CA ALA A 43 -17.31 -2.26 -2.25
C ALA A 43 -17.14 -1.28 -1.10
N LEU A 44 -16.74 -0.03 -1.38
CA LEU A 44 -16.60 1.03 -0.36
C LEU A 44 -17.93 1.31 0.35
N GLN A 45 -19.02 1.44 -0.41
CA GLN A 45 -20.34 1.69 0.17
C GLN A 45 -20.72 0.60 1.20
N LEU A 46 -20.59 -0.67 0.81
CA LEU A 46 -20.91 -1.82 1.67
C LEU A 46 -20.01 -1.89 2.92
N LEU A 47 -18.73 -1.59 2.77
CA LEU A 47 -17.78 -1.56 3.88
C LEU A 47 -18.07 -0.40 4.86
N LEU A 48 -18.50 0.77 4.37
CA LEU A 48 -18.93 1.88 5.23
C LEU A 48 -20.24 1.56 5.98
N GLU A 49 -21.13 0.75 5.39
CA GLU A 49 -22.30 0.23 6.10
C GLU A 49 -21.90 -0.77 7.18
N ALA A 50 -20.92 -1.65 6.91
CA ALA A 50 -20.37 -2.58 7.90
C ALA A 50 -19.69 -1.83 9.07
N GLU A 51 -18.92 -0.76 8.77
CA GLU A 51 -18.27 0.09 9.79
C GLU A 51 -19.29 0.70 10.76
N ARG A 52 -20.46 1.13 10.28
CA ARG A 52 -21.50 1.69 11.15
C ARG A 52 -22.02 0.68 12.17
N LEU A 53 -22.00 -0.62 11.81
CA LEU A 53 -22.42 -1.71 12.70
C LEU A 53 -21.28 -2.17 13.61
N GLN A 54 -20.02 -2.04 13.16
CA GLN A 54 -18.83 -2.45 13.89
C GLN A 54 -17.66 -1.46 13.65
N PRO A 55 -17.67 -0.29 14.33
CA PRO A 55 -16.79 0.83 14.00
C PRO A 55 -15.29 0.57 14.20
N ASP A 56 -14.91 -0.27 15.14
CA ASP A 56 -13.53 -0.49 15.56
C ASP A 56 -12.97 -1.85 15.08
N ASP A 57 -13.54 -2.41 14.02
CA ASP A 57 -13.03 -3.62 13.41
C ASP A 57 -11.84 -3.32 12.49
N ALA A 58 -10.66 -3.78 12.86
CA ALA A 58 -9.43 -3.54 12.11
C ALA A 58 -9.50 -4.04 10.66
N MET A 59 -10.19 -5.17 10.40
CA MET A 59 -10.33 -5.73 9.06
C MET A 59 -11.24 -4.87 8.18
N ILE A 60 -12.36 -4.39 8.72
CA ILE A 60 -13.28 -3.49 8.01
C ILE A 60 -12.55 -2.19 7.66
N LEU A 61 -11.88 -1.56 8.65
CA LEU A 61 -11.13 -0.31 8.47
C LEU A 61 -10.04 -0.46 7.39
N ARG A 62 -9.28 -1.55 7.42
CA ARG A 62 -8.24 -1.84 6.42
C ARG A 62 -8.83 -2.01 5.01
N LYS A 63 -9.95 -2.72 4.89
CA LYS A 63 -10.64 -2.88 3.60
C LYS A 63 -11.18 -1.55 3.06
N ILE A 64 -11.71 -0.67 3.91
CA ILE A 64 -12.13 0.69 3.53
C ILE A 64 -10.92 1.48 2.99
N ALA A 65 -9.80 1.46 3.72
CA ALA A 65 -8.56 2.12 3.29
C ALA A 65 -8.12 1.66 1.89
N ARG A 66 -8.18 0.35 1.63
CA ARG A 66 -7.89 -0.22 0.31
C ARG A 66 -8.82 0.34 -0.77
N GLN A 67 -10.14 0.39 -0.52
CA GLN A 67 -11.08 0.89 -1.53
C GLN A 67 -10.86 2.38 -1.85
N TYR A 68 -10.60 3.22 -0.86
CA TYR A 68 -10.22 4.62 -1.13
C TYR A 68 -8.94 4.71 -1.97
N SER A 69 -7.95 3.86 -1.69
CA SER A 69 -6.72 3.79 -2.48
C SER A 69 -6.98 3.33 -3.93
N ASP A 70 -7.85 2.33 -4.13
CA ASP A 70 -8.19 1.77 -5.44
C ASP A 70 -8.99 2.77 -6.30
N LEU A 71 -9.88 3.54 -5.69
CA LEU A 71 -10.67 4.58 -6.37
C LEU A 71 -9.80 5.67 -7.00
N THR A 72 -8.57 5.88 -6.54
CA THR A 72 -7.65 6.86 -7.15
C THR A 72 -7.36 6.58 -8.62
N VAL A 73 -7.52 5.35 -9.09
CA VAL A 73 -7.32 4.96 -10.50
C VAL A 73 -8.41 5.55 -11.41
N GLU A 74 -9.62 5.73 -10.89
CA GLU A 74 -10.78 6.24 -11.63
C GLU A 74 -10.88 7.77 -11.62
N MET A 75 -10.19 8.43 -10.69
CA MET A 75 -10.27 9.87 -10.50
C MET A 75 -9.36 10.59 -11.49
N VAL A 76 -9.85 11.69 -12.07
CA VAL A 76 -9.08 12.52 -13.01
C VAL A 76 -8.38 13.66 -12.27
N ALA A 77 -9.10 14.36 -11.37
CA ALA A 77 -8.57 15.52 -10.67
C ALA A 77 -7.53 15.11 -9.61
N ALA A 78 -6.41 15.82 -9.57
CA ALA A 78 -5.34 15.57 -8.62
C ALA A 78 -5.78 15.76 -7.16
N ASP A 79 -6.61 16.78 -6.92
CA ASP A 79 -7.12 17.07 -5.58
C ASP A 79 -8.08 15.99 -5.07
N GLU A 80 -8.94 15.44 -5.95
CA GLU A 80 -9.81 14.30 -5.60
C GLU A 80 -8.99 13.07 -5.23
N ARG A 81 -7.95 12.77 -6.04
CA ARG A 81 -7.02 11.67 -5.72
C ARG A 81 -6.33 11.87 -4.37
N ARG A 82 -5.83 13.08 -4.13
CA ARG A 82 -5.19 13.43 -2.86
C ARG A 82 -6.14 13.21 -1.69
N GLN A 83 -7.37 13.74 -1.76
CA GLN A 83 -8.39 13.56 -0.71
C GLN A 83 -8.73 12.08 -0.49
N ALA A 84 -8.83 11.27 -1.54
CA ALA A 84 -9.06 9.84 -1.40
C ALA A 84 -7.89 9.14 -0.68
N VAL A 85 -6.64 9.52 -0.99
CA VAL A 85 -5.46 8.96 -0.28
C VAL A 85 -5.42 9.43 1.18
N GLU A 86 -5.79 10.67 1.48
CA GLU A 86 -5.90 11.17 2.87
C GLU A 86 -6.95 10.39 3.66
N ARG A 87 -8.10 10.06 3.04
CA ARG A 87 -9.10 9.16 3.65
C ARG A 87 -8.54 7.75 3.86
N ALA A 88 -7.85 7.20 2.85
CA ALA A 88 -7.21 5.90 2.98
C ALA A 88 -6.19 5.88 4.14
N LEU A 89 -5.42 6.96 4.31
CA LEU A 89 -4.46 7.09 5.40
C LEU A 89 -5.13 7.12 6.78
N ASP A 90 -6.22 7.88 6.95
CA ASP A 90 -6.99 7.94 8.20
C ASP A 90 -7.50 6.55 8.59
N TYR A 91 -8.15 5.84 7.67
CA TYR A 91 -8.62 4.47 7.91
C TYR A 91 -7.49 3.48 8.19
N SER A 92 -6.34 3.62 7.50
CA SER A 92 -5.15 2.81 7.77
C SER A 92 -4.59 3.06 9.17
N GLN A 93 -4.56 4.31 9.63
CA GLN A 93 -4.10 4.66 10.98
C GLN A 93 -5.01 4.07 12.05
N ARG A 94 -6.33 4.17 11.87
CA ARG A 94 -7.32 3.57 12.76
C ARG A 94 -7.15 2.04 12.80
N ALA A 95 -7.02 1.40 11.64
CA ALA A 95 -6.82 -0.05 11.55
C ALA A 95 -5.57 -0.52 12.30
N VAL A 96 -4.43 0.19 12.15
CA VAL A 96 -3.18 -0.13 12.85
C VAL A 96 -3.29 0.16 14.36
N THR A 97 -4.10 1.12 14.77
CA THR A 97 -4.37 1.36 16.20
C THR A 97 -5.12 0.19 16.83
N MET A 98 -6.04 -0.42 16.10
CA MET A 98 -6.81 -1.59 16.55
C MET A 98 -5.99 -2.89 16.50
N ASP A 99 -5.15 -3.06 15.48
CA ASP A 99 -4.27 -4.23 15.32
C ASP A 99 -2.86 -3.81 14.85
N PRO A 100 -1.97 -3.42 15.77
CA PRO A 100 -0.61 -2.97 15.43
C PRO A 100 0.33 -4.11 14.99
N SER A 101 -0.10 -5.36 15.12
CA SER A 101 0.65 -6.55 14.72
C SER A 101 0.33 -7.03 13.29
N ASN A 102 -0.65 -6.44 12.63
CA ASN A 102 -1.06 -6.80 11.29
C ASN A 102 -0.13 -6.20 10.23
N ALA A 103 0.65 -7.03 9.54
CA ALA A 103 1.62 -6.60 8.52
C ALA A 103 0.95 -5.86 7.36
N GLU A 104 -0.23 -6.31 6.89
CA GLU A 104 -0.99 -5.66 5.82
C GLU A 104 -1.47 -4.26 6.24
N GLY A 105 -1.98 -4.13 7.48
CA GLY A 105 -2.37 -2.84 8.05
C GLY A 105 -1.21 -1.86 8.10
N VAL A 106 -0.04 -2.31 8.59
CA VAL A 106 1.18 -1.48 8.63
C VAL A 106 1.65 -1.10 7.24
N LEU A 107 1.59 -2.02 6.26
CA LEU A 107 1.98 -1.75 4.87
C LEU A 107 1.03 -0.75 4.20
N SER A 108 -0.26 -0.76 4.53
CA SER A 108 -1.23 0.18 3.97
C SER A 108 -0.86 1.64 4.26
N LEU A 109 -0.25 1.92 5.43
CA LEU A 109 0.31 3.24 5.74
C LEU A 109 1.43 3.62 4.77
N ALA A 110 2.35 2.68 4.47
CA ALA A 110 3.44 2.93 3.54
C ALA A 110 2.92 3.24 2.13
N VAL A 111 1.90 2.50 1.66
CA VAL A 111 1.24 2.74 0.37
C VAL A 111 0.62 4.14 0.33
N CYS A 112 -0.10 4.55 1.40
CA CYS A 112 -0.69 5.89 1.49
C CYS A 112 0.39 6.97 1.47
N TYR A 113 1.49 6.84 2.22
CA TYR A 113 2.60 7.79 2.20
C TYR A 113 3.24 7.90 0.82
N GLY A 114 3.47 6.77 0.11
CA GLY A 114 3.98 6.77 -1.26
C GLY A 114 3.07 7.51 -2.24
N LYS A 115 1.75 7.31 -2.13
CA LYS A 115 0.77 8.02 -2.97
C LYS A 115 0.70 9.52 -2.62
N LEU A 116 0.73 9.90 -1.35
CA LEU A 116 0.72 11.31 -0.92
C LEU A 116 1.99 12.06 -1.38
N ALA A 117 3.13 11.37 -1.44
CA ALA A 117 4.38 11.98 -1.93
C ALA A 117 4.26 12.53 -3.36
N LEU A 118 3.33 12.00 -4.19
CA LEU A 118 3.10 12.51 -5.55
C LEU A 118 2.57 13.96 -5.56
N TYR A 119 1.89 14.38 -4.50
CA TYR A 119 1.25 15.69 -4.38
C TYR A 119 2.01 16.68 -3.49
N GLY A 120 3.03 16.20 -2.79
CA GLY A 120 3.77 16.99 -1.81
C GLY A 120 4.86 17.88 -2.41
N SER A 121 5.28 18.88 -1.64
CA SER A 121 6.51 19.66 -1.84
C SER A 121 7.75 18.73 -1.75
N THR A 122 8.90 19.23 -2.17
CA THR A 122 10.17 18.45 -2.07
C THR A 122 10.45 17.98 -0.65
N ARG A 123 10.21 18.83 0.35
CA ARG A 123 10.35 18.46 1.76
C ARG A 123 9.43 17.32 2.15
N GLU A 124 8.15 17.45 1.83
CA GLU A 124 7.14 16.41 2.12
C GLU A 124 7.48 15.08 1.41
N LYS A 125 7.92 15.15 0.15
CA LYS A 125 8.37 13.96 -0.58
C LYS A 125 9.50 13.21 0.13
N VAL A 126 10.50 13.93 0.66
CA VAL A 126 11.60 13.33 1.42
C VAL A 126 11.09 12.70 2.73
N GLU A 127 10.27 13.42 3.49
CA GLU A 127 9.71 12.94 4.75
C GLU A 127 8.81 11.71 4.52
N LEU A 128 7.91 11.76 3.56
CA LEU A 128 7.01 10.65 3.21
C LEU A 128 7.78 9.45 2.67
N SER A 129 8.83 9.66 1.85
CA SER A 129 9.69 8.56 1.36
C SER A 129 10.38 7.81 2.50
N ARG A 130 10.82 8.50 3.55
CA ARG A 130 11.37 7.86 4.76
C ARG A 130 10.30 7.02 5.46
N LEU A 131 9.07 7.55 5.58
CA LEU A 131 7.96 6.83 6.22
C LEU A 131 7.56 5.59 5.41
N VAL A 132 7.58 5.65 4.07
CA VAL A 132 7.37 4.46 3.21
C VAL A 132 8.31 3.35 3.62
N ARG A 133 9.62 3.63 3.65
CA ARG A 133 10.63 2.63 4.02
C ARG A 133 10.42 2.08 5.42
N ILE A 134 10.28 2.96 6.43
CA ILE A 134 10.10 2.57 7.84
C ILE A 134 8.88 1.63 8.01
N LYS A 135 7.75 1.95 7.36
CA LYS A 135 6.53 1.14 7.48
C LYS A 135 6.63 -0.16 6.70
N ALA A 136 7.26 -0.18 5.53
CA ALA A 136 7.49 -1.41 4.78
C ALA A 136 8.48 -2.35 5.50
N GLU A 137 9.57 -1.84 6.08
CA GLU A 137 10.48 -2.62 6.92
C GLU A 137 9.77 -3.14 8.19
N ARG A 138 8.88 -2.34 8.78
CA ARG A 138 8.08 -2.81 9.92
C ARG A 138 7.11 -3.91 9.52
N ALA A 139 6.50 -3.85 8.34
CA ALA A 139 5.64 -4.92 7.82
C ALA A 139 6.43 -6.23 7.65
N LEU A 140 7.66 -6.17 7.11
CA LEU A 140 8.55 -7.35 7.02
C LEU A 140 9.03 -7.87 8.38
N ALA A 141 9.16 -6.99 9.39
CA ALA A 141 9.46 -7.42 10.75
C ALA A 141 8.29 -8.17 11.42
N LEU A 142 7.06 -7.94 10.96
CA LEU A 142 5.85 -8.64 11.40
C LEU A 142 5.61 -9.93 10.61
N ASP A 143 5.87 -9.90 9.31
CA ASP A 143 5.78 -11.03 8.39
C ASP A 143 6.91 -10.95 7.36
N ALA A 144 7.95 -11.75 7.55
CA ALA A 144 9.15 -11.76 6.72
C ALA A 144 8.90 -12.25 5.27
N ASP A 145 7.79 -12.94 5.04
CA ASP A 145 7.39 -13.48 3.75
C ASP A 145 6.22 -12.70 3.11
N TYR A 146 5.95 -11.49 3.61
CA TYR A 146 4.91 -10.65 3.03
C TYR A 146 5.35 -10.06 1.69
N ALA A 147 4.87 -10.67 0.60
CA ALA A 147 5.27 -10.35 -0.78
C ALA A 147 5.09 -8.86 -1.15
N TRP A 148 3.98 -8.25 -0.72
CA TRP A 148 3.70 -6.84 -1.01
C TRP A 148 4.63 -5.87 -0.27
N ALA A 149 5.15 -6.24 0.89
CA ALA A 149 6.15 -5.43 1.58
C ALA A 149 7.50 -5.49 0.87
N HIS A 150 7.88 -6.67 0.36
CA HIS A 150 9.03 -6.82 -0.53
C HIS A 150 8.85 -6.02 -1.82
N HIS A 151 7.68 -6.09 -2.46
CA HIS A 151 7.36 -5.30 -3.65
C HIS A 151 7.55 -3.79 -3.41
N LEU A 152 6.99 -3.27 -2.32
CA LEU A 152 7.07 -1.84 -2.01
C LEU A 152 8.50 -1.38 -1.70
N LEU A 153 9.29 -2.19 -0.96
CA LEU A 153 10.70 -1.89 -0.69
C LEU A 153 11.54 -1.95 -1.96
N GLY A 154 11.33 -2.95 -2.81
CA GLY A 154 12.04 -3.03 -4.08
C GLY A 154 11.78 -1.81 -4.95
N ARG A 155 10.53 -1.39 -5.07
CA ARG A 155 10.14 -0.17 -5.76
C ARG A 155 10.80 1.08 -5.14
N TRP A 156 10.73 1.21 -3.83
CA TRP A 156 11.36 2.32 -3.10
C TRP A 156 12.87 2.39 -3.39
N HIS A 157 13.56 1.25 -3.40
CA HIS A 157 14.99 1.17 -3.65
C HIS A 157 15.37 1.70 -5.03
N TYR A 158 14.70 1.28 -6.12
CA TYR A 158 15.07 1.76 -7.43
C TYR A 158 14.65 3.22 -7.66
N GLU A 159 13.46 3.64 -7.20
CA GLU A 159 13.00 5.03 -7.34
C GLU A 159 13.94 6.02 -6.61
N VAL A 160 14.41 5.67 -5.40
CA VAL A 160 15.38 6.51 -4.67
C VAL A 160 16.78 6.44 -5.29
N SER A 161 17.19 5.30 -5.84
CA SER A 161 18.49 5.15 -6.51
C SER A 161 18.55 5.94 -7.81
N ASP A 162 17.43 6.12 -8.51
CA ASP A 162 17.34 6.89 -9.76
C ASP A 162 17.45 8.41 -9.54
N LEU A 163 17.33 8.89 -8.30
CA LEU A 163 17.62 10.29 -7.98
C LEU A 163 19.08 10.60 -8.30
N GLY A 164 19.31 11.47 -9.28
CA GLY A 164 20.66 11.87 -9.70
C GLY A 164 21.52 12.38 -8.53
N SER A 165 22.84 12.29 -8.69
CA SER A 165 23.83 12.65 -7.64
C SER A 165 23.62 14.06 -7.08
N VAL A 166 23.28 15.02 -7.93
CA VAL A 166 23.01 16.42 -7.53
C VAL A 166 21.76 16.50 -6.67
N ALA A 167 20.68 15.85 -7.09
CA ALA A 167 19.43 15.84 -6.29
C ALA A 167 19.65 15.17 -4.92
N ARG A 168 20.38 14.05 -4.88
CA ARG A 168 20.73 13.38 -3.61
C ARG A 168 21.59 14.27 -2.71
N PHE A 169 22.55 14.99 -3.27
CA PHE A 169 23.40 15.92 -2.52
C PHE A 169 22.55 17.06 -1.91
N VAL A 170 21.68 17.69 -2.70
CA VAL A 170 20.78 18.75 -2.24
C VAL A 170 19.85 18.24 -1.15
N VAL A 171 19.22 17.08 -1.33
CA VAL A 171 18.35 16.45 -0.34
C VAL A 171 19.11 16.13 0.95
N ARG A 172 20.38 15.69 0.84
CA ARG A 172 21.25 15.45 2.00
C ARG A 172 21.57 16.73 2.78
N LEU A 173 21.90 17.79 2.04
CA LEU A 173 22.33 19.07 2.64
C LEU A 173 21.15 19.78 3.34
N ILE A 174 19.98 19.80 2.71
CA ILE A 174 18.84 20.59 3.17
C ILE A 174 17.93 19.80 4.11
N TYR A 175 17.73 18.49 3.84
CA TYR A 175 16.75 17.65 4.52
C TYR A 175 17.35 16.47 5.29
N GLY A 176 18.68 16.41 5.44
CA GLY A 176 19.38 15.33 6.15
C GLY A 176 19.48 14.01 5.37
N GLY A 177 19.14 14.02 4.07
CA GLY A 177 19.27 12.88 3.17
C GLY A 177 18.10 11.88 3.20
N LEU A 178 18.13 10.98 2.24
CA LEU A 178 17.31 9.76 2.24
C LEU A 178 18.17 8.58 2.74
N PRO A 179 17.55 7.54 3.31
CA PRO A 179 18.27 6.31 3.63
C PRO A 179 18.93 5.70 2.38
N ASN A 180 19.99 4.92 2.57
CA ASN A 180 20.70 4.28 1.47
C ASN A 180 19.73 3.39 0.67
N ALA A 181 19.78 3.55 -0.65
CA ALA A 181 19.03 2.76 -1.62
C ALA A 181 19.99 2.23 -2.68
N SER A 182 19.73 1.04 -3.20
CA SER A 182 20.49 0.43 -4.27
C SER A 182 19.60 -0.32 -5.25
N THR A 183 19.98 -0.33 -6.51
CA THR A 183 19.26 -1.08 -7.56
C THR A 183 19.37 -2.59 -7.35
N SER A 184 20.49 -3.07 -6.79
CA SER A 184 20.67 -4.49 -6.42
C SER A 184 19.71 -4.91 -5.30
N ASP A 185 19.47 -4.07 -4.30
CA ASP A 185 18.45 -4.35 -3.27
C ASP A 185 17.04 -4.32 -3.87
N ALA A 186 16.77 -3.43 -4.83
CA ALA A 186 15.51 -3.42 -5.56
C ALA A 186 15.23 -4.75 -6.25
N VAL A 187 16.21 -5.27 -7.00
CA VAL A 187 16.10 -6.57 -7.67
C VAL A 187 15.87 -7.68 -6.66
N ARG A 188 16.69 -7.77 -5.60
CA ARG A 188 16.57 -8.81 -4.57
C ARG A 188 15.18 -8.84 -3.92
N HIS A 189 14.65 -7.69 -3.56
CA HIS A 189 13.31 -7.60 -2.96
C HIS A 189 12.20 -7.99 -3.95
N LEU A 190 12.26 -7.54 -5.20
CA LEU A 190 11.23 -7.86 -6.19
C LEU A 190 11.33 -9.31 -6.70
N GLU A 191 12.52 -9.90 -6.78
CA GLU A 191 12.67 -11.35 -7.00
C GLU A 191 12.02 -12.14 -5.86
N ARG A 192 12.19 -11.69 -4.60
CA ARG A 192 11.52 -12.34 -3.46
C ARG A 192 10.00 -12.21 -3.56
N ALA A 193 9.47 -11.04 -3.91
CA ALA A 193 8.03 -10.84 -4.10
C ALA A 193 7.45 -11.77 -5.18
N VAL A 194 8.15 -11.90 -6.32
CA VAL A 194 7.76 -12.82 -7.40
C VAL A 194 7.84 -14.28 -6.96
N ALA A 195 8.83 -14.65 -6.16
CA ALA A 195 8.97 -16.02 -5.65
C ALA A 195 7.85 -16.38 -4.67
N LEU A 196 7.42 -15.44 -3.84
CA LEU A 196 6.34 -15.62 -2.86
C LEU A 196 4.96 -15.66 -3.53
N GLU A 197 4.71 -14.77 -4.51
CA GLU A 197 3.44 -14.68 -5.24
C GLU A 197 3.67 -14.71 -6.76
N PRO A 198 3.99 -15.87 -7.36
CA PRO A 198 4.39 -15.97 -8.77
C PRO A 198 3.27 -15.61 -9.75
N ASN A 199 2.02 -15.64 -9.31
CA ASN A 199 0.84 -15.32 -10.10
C ASN A 199 0.38 -13.84 -9.97
N GLN A 200 1.13 -13.02 -9.24
CA GLN A 200 0.85 -11.60 -9.11
C GLN A 200 1.60 -10.79 -10.18
N LEU A 201 0.86 -10.31 -11.18
CA LEU A 201 1.47 -9.64 -12.33
C LEU A 201 2.21 -8.35 -11.94
N GLN A 202 1.73 -7.63 -10.93
CA GLN A 202 2.35 -6.37 -10.52
C GLN A 202 3.78 -6.59 -9.99
N HIS A 203 4.04 -7.69 -9.26
CA HIS A 203 5.39 -8.03 -8.80
C HIS A 203 6.33 -8.25 -9.98
N ARG A 204 5.86 -8.97 -10.99
CA ARG A 204 6.65 -9.29 -12.19
C ARG A 204 6.93 -8.06 -13.04
N LEU A 205 5.93 -7.21 -13.24
CA LEU A 205 6.12 -5.95 -13.99
C LEU A 205 7.04 -4.99 -13.24
N GLU A 206 6.93 -4.89 -11.92
CA GLU A 206 7.80 -4.02 -11.12
C GLU A 206 9.25 -4.54 -11.07
N LEU A 207 9.45 -5.88 -11.09
CA LEU A 207 10.76 -6.49 -11.22
C LEU A 207 11.44 -6.09 -12.55
N GLY A 208 10.67 -5.97 -13.65
CA GLY A 208 11.18 -5.45 -14.91
C GLY A 208 11.76 -4.03 -14.77
N PHE A 209 11.09 -3.15 -14.02
CA PHE A 209 11.62 -1.81 -13.75
C PHE A 209 12.89 -1.84 -12.89
N ALA A 210 12.96 -2.74 -11.90
CA ALA A 210 14.17 -2.90 -11.09
C ALA A 210 15.37 -3.40 -11.94
N TYR A 211 15.15 -4.36 -12.85
CA TYR A 211 16.19 -4.80 -13.78
C TYR A 211 16.66 -3.67 -14.69
N LEU A 212 15.74 -2.81 -15.21
CA LEU A 212 16.14 -1.63 -15.99
C LEU A 212 17.03 -0.71 -15.16
N ALA A 213 16.62 -0.39 -13.96
CA ALA A 213 17.38 0.48 -13.07
C ALA A 213 18.75 -0.13 -12.69
N ASN A 214 18.86 -1.47 -12.68
CA ASN A 214 20.10 -2.20 -12.39
C ASN A 214 20.99 -2.41 -13.65
N GLY A 215 20.57 -1.92 -14.83
CA GLY A 215 21.33 -2.06 -16.07
C GLY A 215 21.22 -3.44 -16.73
N GLU A 216 20.13 -4.17 -16.50
CA GLU A 216 19.86 -5.52 -16.99
C GLU A 216 18.67 -5.54 -17.99
N PRO A 217 18.79 -4.91 -19.18
CA PRO A 217 17.68 -4.71 -20.11
C PRO A 217 17.06 -6.01 -20.64
N ASP A 218 17.84 -7.06 -20.85
CA ASP A 218 17.33 -8.33 -21.35
C ASP A 218 16.44 -9.04 -20.32
N ARG A 219 16.85 -8.99 -19.04
CA ARG A 219 16.02 -9.51 -17.92
C ARG A 219 14.76 -8.69 -17.72
N ALA A 220 14.87 -7.37 -17.90
CA ALA A 220 13.72 -6.47 -17.83
C ALA A 220 12.70 -6.80 -18.92
N ARG A 221 13.16 -6.97 -20.17
CA ARG A 221 12.32 -7.39 -21.31
C ARG A 221 11.56 -8.67 -21.00
N ALA A 222 12.27 -9.72 -20.59
CA ALA A 222 11.66 -11.02 -20.25
C ALA A 222 10.62 -10.89 -19.12
N SER A 223 10.91 -10.05 -18.10
CA SER A 223 10.00 -9.83 -16.98
C SER A 223 8.73 -9.07 -17.40
N PHE A 224 8.86 -8.05 -18.24
CA PHE A 224 7.71 -7.32 -18.78
C PHE A 224 6.84 -8.20 -19.69
N GLU A 225 7.44 -8.94 -20.63
CA GLU A 225 6.72 -9.84 -21.53
C GLU A 225 5.92 -10.88 -20.74
N ALA A 226 6.55 -11.52 -19.74
CA ALA A 226 5.88 -12.47 -18.89
C ALA A 226 4.71 -11.84 -18.09
N GLY A 227 4.91 -10.66 -17.50
CA GLY A 227 3.86 -9.98 -16.75
C GLY A 227 2.70 -9.49 -17.62
N LEU A 228 2.98 -9.06 -18.86
CA LEU A 228 1.97 -8.59 -19.81
C LEU A 228 1.02 -9.68 -20.28
N THR A 229 1.45 -10.96 -20.31
CA THR A 229 0.60 -12.10 -20.66
C THR A 229 -0.35 -12.52 -19.54
N MET A 230 -0.08 -12.12 -18.30
CA MET A 230 -0.89 -12.51 -17.14
C MET A 230 -2.26 -11.79 -17.15
N PRO A 231 -3.34 -12.43 -16.69
CA PRO A 231 -4.66 -11.79 -16.63
C PRO A 231 -4.69 -10.68 -15.57
N SER A 232 -5.39 -9.58 -15.90
CA SER A 232 -5.64 -8.50 -14.93
C SER A 232 -6.75 -8.94 -13.95
N ARG A 233 -6.49 -8.78 -12.65
CA ARG A 233 -7.38 -9.19 -11.56
C ARG A 233 -7.60 -8.07 -10.53
N GLU A 234 -6.76 -7.05 -10.56
CA GLU A 234 -6.79 -5.94 -9.62
C GLU A 234 -6.90 -4.60 -10.33
N LYS A 235 -7.38 -3.60 -9.62
CA LYS A 235 -7.65 -2.26 -10.15
C LYS A 235 -6.41 -1.58 -10.75
N HIS A 236 -5.25 -1.85 -10.19
CA HIS A 236 -3.98 -1.27 -10.62
C HIS A 236 -3.26 -2.05 -11.73
N ASP A 237 -3.79 -3.19 -12.19
CA ASP A 237 -3.12 -4.06 -13.14
C ASP A 237 -2.99 -3.44 -14.54
N GLU A 238 -4.07 -2.86 -15.07
CA GLU A 238 -4.00 -2.23 -16.40
C GLU A 238 -3.09 -0.99 -16.43
N PRO A 239 -3.11 -0.07 -15.43
CA PRO A 239 -2.09 0.97 -15.32
C PRO A 239 -0.66 0.43 -15.25
N ALA A 240 -0.41 -0.66 -14.51
CA ALA A 240 0.91 -1.29 -14.43
C ALA A 240 1.34 -1.87 -15.79
N LYS A 241 0.45 -2.58 -16.50
CA LYS A 241 0.70 -3.08 -17.86
C LYS A 241 0.98 -1.95 -18.84
N GLN A 242 0.26 -0.83 -18.76
CA GLN A 242 0.50 0.30 -19.64
C GLN A 242 1.88 0.91 -19.43
N ARG A 243 2.33 1.06 -18.17
CA ARG A 243 3.70 1.48 -17.85
C ARG A 243 4.73 0.52 -18.44
N ALA A 244 4.52 -0.78 -18.28
CA ALA A 244 5.43 -1.81 -18.81
C ALA A 244 5.52 -1.80 -20.34
N ARG A 245 4.38 -1.67 -21.06
CA ARG A 245 4.35 -1.52 -22.54
C ARG A 245 5.17 -0.32 -22.98
N THR A 246 5.01 0.82 -22.28
CA THR A 246 5.77 2.04 -22.59
C THR A 246 7.26 1.89 -22.35
N ALA A 247 7.66 1.15 -21.32
CA ALA A 247 9.07 0.85 -21.03
C ALA A 247 9.65 -0.12 -22.07
N LEU A 248 8.92 -1.20 -22.37
CA LEU A 248 9.33 -2.24 -23.34
C LEU A 248 9.52 -1.68 -24.74
N ALA A 249 8.72 -0.69 -25.16
CA ALA A 249 8.84 -0.04 -26.47
C ALA A 249 10.12 0.82 -26.61
N LYS A 250 10.87 1.07 -25.54
CA LYS A 250 12.12 1.83 -25.52
C LYS A 250 13.37 0.94 -25.38
N LEU A 251 13.17 -0.36 -25.20
CA LEU A 251 14.22 -1.39 -25.13
C LEU A 251 14.48 -2.01 -26.50
#